data_390960c2c1335823c646fb67679728b2
#
_entry.id   390960c2c1335823c646fb67679728b2
#
_cell.length_a   1.000
_cell.length_b   1.000
_cell.length_c   1.000
_cell.angle_alpha   90.00
_cell.angle_beta   90.00
_cell.angle_gamma   90.00
#
_symmetry.space_group_name_H-M   'P 1'
#
loop_
_entity.id
_entity.type
_entity.pdbx_description
1 polymer ?
#
loop_
_entity_poly.entity_id
_entity_poly.type
_entity_poly.pdbx_seq_one_letter_code
_entity_poly.pdbx_strand_id
1 'polypeptide(L)'
;MTAPLHAGLEVCARRLTPESPAPIAIAFSGGGDSLGVLLVAKAWAAACGRPLVALHVDHGLQARSSDWAIQAQAMAARLDVPCQILRWEGDKPTSGLPAAARAARHLLLAQAAREAGAQVLLVGHTLDDQLENAVMRGAGAPVGPLREWSPSPVWPQGRGLYLCRPLLTVRRADLRAWLVAEGLDWIDDPANDDIRYARSRARLSLDGAAPLAPSPDIRALAAACKATPWGGFEIGRAALLAAPPPEALRLLQAALACASGAPALARPARARDLV
;
A
#
# COMPACT_ATOMS: atom_id res chain seq x y z
N MET A 1 1.88 10.09 22.93
CA MET A 1 1.92 9.43 21.60
C MET A 1 0.91 10.12 20.71
N THR A 2 1.30 10.58 19.53
CA THR A 2 0.43 11.31 18.61
C THR A 2 -0.60 10.39 17.96
N ALA A 3 -1.77 10.93 17.56
CA ALA A 3 -2.83 10.13 16.94
C ALA A 3 -2.39 9.36 15.68
N PRO A 4 -1.62 9.96 14.72
CA PRO A 4 -1.14 9.24 13.54
C PRO A 4 -0.21 8.07 13.87
N LEU A 5 0.72 8.27 14.83
CA LEU A 5 1.63 7.21 15.26
C LEU A 5 0.85 6.07 15.91
N HIS A 6 -0.08 6.38 16.80
CA HIS A 6 -0.92 5.38 17.47
C HIS A 6 -1.73 4.54 16.47
N ALA A 7 -2.44 5.18 15.56
CA ALA A 7 -3.21 4.49 14.52
C ALA A 7 -2.34 3.56 13.67
N GLY A 8 -1.14 4.01 13.29
CA GLY A 8 -0.19 3.20 12.53
C GLY A 8 0.32 1.99 13.32
N LEU A 9 0.65 2.18 14.59
CA LEU A 9 1.12 1.10 15.47
C LEU A 9 0.03 0.03 15.72
N GLU A 10 -1.23 0.43 15.88
CA GLU A 10 -2.34 -0.51 15.99
C GLU A 10 -2.49 -1.39 14.74
N VAL A 11 -2.33 -0.82 13.54
CA VAL A 11 -2.35 -1.60 12.30
C VAL A 11 -1.15 -2.55 12.25
N CYS A 12 0.05 -2.10 12.59
CA CYS A 12 1.23 -2.96 12.64
C CYS A 12 1.05 -4.11 13.63
N ALA A 13 0.58 -3.85 14.85
CA ALA A 13 0.32 -4.87 15.86
C ALA A 13 -0.72 -5.91 15.41
N ARG A 14 -1.71 -5.49 14.64
CA ARG A 14 -2.76 -6.38 14.12
C ARG A 14 -2.32 -7.20 12.91
N ARG A 15 -1.37 -6.71 12.10
CA ARG A 15 -1.02 -7.28 10.79
C ARG A 15 0.36 -7.91 10.71
N LEU A 16 1.26 -7.56 11.60
CA LEU A 16 2.64 -8.02 11.56
C LEU A 16 2.90 -8.97 12.73
N THR A 17 3.73 -9.97 12.46
CA THR A 17 4.18 -10.94 13.47
C THR A 17 5.46 -10.42 14.12
N PRO A 18 5.46 -10.06 15.41
CA PRO A 18 6.63 -9.51 16.08
C PRO A 18 7.86 -10.44 16.05
N GLU A 19 7.63 -11.74 16.21
CA GLU A 19 8.69 -12.77 16.34
C GLU A 19 9.30 -13.19 15.00
N SER A 20 8.78 -12.69 13.86
CA SER A 20 9.32 -13.03 12.55
C SER A 20 10.74 -12.47 12.35
N PRO A 21 11.72 -13.25 11.93
CA PRO A 21 13.05 -12.74 11.63
C PRO A 21 13.12 -11.99 10.29
N ALA A 22 12.10 -12.12 9.45
CA ALA A 22 12.06 -11.48 8.14
C ALA A 22 12.01 -9.95 8.28
N PRO A 23 12.78 -9.18 7.49
CA PRO A 23 12.72 -7.73 7.53
C PRO A 23 11.36 -7.20 7.08
N ILE A 24 11.04 -5.98 7.48
CA ILE A 24 9.92 -5.22 6.96
C ILE A 24 10.45 -4.25 5.91
N ALA A 25 9.94 -4.34 4.69
CA ALA A 25 10.24 -3.39 3.64
C ALA A 25 9.28 -2.19 3.70
N ILE A 26 9.79 -1.00 3.40
CA ILE A 26 9.02 0.24 3.35
C ILE A 26 9.19 0.87 1.98
N ALA A 27 8.10 1.12 1.26
CA ALA A 27 8.12 1.93 0.04
C ALA A 27 8.32 3.40 0.42
N PHE A 28 9.54 3.90 0.27
CA PHE A 28 9.95 5.20 0.76
C PHE A 28 10.29 6.15 -0.38
N SER A 29 9.42 7.13 -0.65
CA SER A 29 9.67 8.15 -1.66
C SER A 29 10.37 9.41 -1.13
N GLY A 30 10.51 9.54 0.19
CA GLY A 30 10.95 10.76 0.83
C GLY A 30 9.83 11.78 1.07
N GLY A 31 8.66 11.60 0.46
CA GLY A 31 7.49 12.46 0.71
C GLY A 31 6.84 12.18 2.07
N GLY A 32 6.06 13.16 2.57
CA GLY A 32 5.50 13.15 3.92
C GLY A 32 4.73 11.87 4.27
N ASP A 33 3.90 11.34 3.36
CA ASP A 33 3.11 10.14 3.62
C ASP A 33 4.01 8.90 3.82
N SER A 34 5.08 8.78 3.03
CA SER A 34 6.05 7.69 3.17
C SER A 34 6.97 7.86 4.38
N LEU A 35 7.30 9.11 4.74
CA LEU A 35 8.08 9.40 5.96
C LEU A 35 7.29 9.03 7.21
N GLY A 36 6.00 9.35 7.26
CA GLY A 36 5.16 8.92 8.38
C GLY A 36 5.09 7.40 8.54
N VAL A 37 5.00 6.65 7.44
CA VAL A 37 5.07 5.18 7.49
C VAL A 37 6.43 4.69 7.98
N LEU A 38 7.52 5.34 7.57
CA LEU A 38 8.87 5.00 8.04
C LEU A 38 9.00 5.17 9.54
N LEU A 39 8.46 6.26 10.11
CA LEU A 39 8.45 6.49 11.56
C LEU A 39 7.61 5.47 12.33
N VAL A 40 6.43 5.13 11.81
CA VAL A 40 5.58 4.07 12.40
C VAL A 40 6.32 2.73 12.38
N ALA A 41 6.93 2.38 11.24
CA ALA A 41 7.69 1.15 11.10
C ALA A 41 8.88 1.10 12.07
N LYS A 42 9.64 2.21 12.20
CA LYS A 42 10.77 2.32 13.13
C LYS A 42 10.32 2.12 14.58
N ALA A 43 9.26 2.81 14.99
CA ALA A 43 8.75 2.68 16.36
C ALA A 43 8.27 1.26 16.67
N TRP A 44 7.55 0.63 15.73
CA TRP A 44 7.08 -0.75 15.92
C TRP A 44 8.23 -1.75 15.89
N ALA A 45 9.16 -1.62 14.95
CA ALA A 45 10.31 -2.51 14.81
C ALA A 45 11.25 -2.44 16.01
N ALA A 46 11.45 -1.26 16.58
CA ALA A 46 12.25 -1.08 17.80
C ALA A 46 11.68 -1.84 19.00
N ALA A 47 10.34 -1.93 19.11
CA ALA A 47 9.67 -2.65 20.18
C ALA A 47 9.80 -4.17 20.07
N CYS A 48 10.02 -4.73 18.87
CA CYS A 48 10.09 -6.18 18.65
C CYS A 48 11.43 -6.67 18.04
N GLY A 49 12.39 -5.77 17.85
CA GLY A 49 13.73 -6.12 17.33
C GLY A 49 13.74 -6.54 15.85
N ARG A 50 12.73 -6.17 15.05
CA ARG A 50 12.67 -6.55 13.63
C ARG A 50 13.52 -5.64 12.75
N PRO A 51 14.27 -6.22 11.79
CA PRO A 51 15.02 -5.41 10.83
C PRO A 51 14.08 -4.67 9.86
N LEU A 52 14.54 -3.50 9.41
CA LEU A 52 13.85 -2.65 8.42
C LEU A 52 14.71 -2.44 7.20
N VAL A 53 14.07 -2.25 6.05
CA VAL A 53 14.70 -1.77 4.81
C VAL A 53 13.77 -0.80 4.10
N ALA A 54 14.23 0.42 3.87
CA ALA A 54 13.55 1.39 3.02
C ALA A 54 13.91 1.15 1.56
N LEU A 55 12.92 1.21 0.67
CA LEU A 55 13.07 1.01 -0.77
C LEU A 55 12.60 2.26 -1.50
N HIS A 56 13.53 2.97 -2.12
CA HIS A 56 13.24 4.17 -2.91
C HIS A 56 13.30 3.85 -4.39
N VAL A 57 12.25 4.21 -5.15
CA VAL A 57 12.25 4.03 -6.62
C VAL A 57 12.56 5.35 -7.31
N ASP A 58 13.72 5.40 -7.94
CA ASP A 58 14.09 6.47 -8.86
C ASP A 58 13.52 6.14 -10.26
N HIS A 59 12.51 6.90 -10.66
CA HIS A 59 11.87 6.71 -11.97
C HIS A 59 12.68 7.30 -13.13
N GLY A 60 13.62 8.22 -12.88
CA GLY A 60 14.37 8.92 -13.92
C GLY A 60 13.50 9.77 -14.86
N LEU A 61 12.34 10.26 -14.38
CA LEU A 61 11.37 11.01 -15.19
C LEU A 61 11.56 12.53 -15.12
N GLN A 62 12.31 12.99 -14.16
CA GLN A 62 12.59 14.40 -13.93
C GLN A 62 14.09 14.61 -13.75
N ALA A 63 14.60 15.78 -14.12
CA ALA A 63 16.03 16.10 -13.99
C ALA A 63 16.52 15.98 -12.52
N ARG A 64 15.63 16.23 -11.54
CA ARG A 64 15.93 16.15 -10.11
C ARG A 64 15.69 14.77 -9.48
N SER A 65 15.30 13.75 -10.26
CA SER A 65 14.99 12.42 -9.72
C SER A 65 16.13 11.82 -8.91
N SER A 66 17.38 11.95 -9.41
CA SER A 66 18.56 11.44 -8.71
C SER A 66 18.87 12.21 -7.43
N ASP A 67 18.65 13.55 -7.41
CA ASP A 67 18.83 14.37 -6.21
C ASP A 67 17.82 13.96 -5.12
N TRP A 68 16.57 13.72 -5.50
CA TRP A 68 15.55 13.24 -4.57
C TRP A 68 15.87 11.85 -4.03
N ALA A 69 16.43 10.97 -4.84
CA ALA A 69 16.87 9.65 -4.39
C ALA A 69 17.97 9.76 -3.32
N ILE A 70 18.97 10.64 -3.54
CA ILE A 70 20.03 10.92 -2.57
C ILE A 70 19.44 11.53 -1.28
N GLN A 71 18.52 12.50 -1.40
CA GLN A 71 17.85 13.10 -0.25
C GLN A 71 17.03 12.08 0.54
N ALA A 72 16.24 11.22 -0.13
CA ALA A 72 15.49 10.16 0.52
C ALA A 72 16.42 9.18 1.27
N GLN A 73 17.53 8.79 0.66
CA GLN A 73 18.52 7.93 1.30
C GLN A 73 19.14 8.60 2.54
N ALA A 74 19.48 9.89 2.45
CA ALA A 74 20.01 10.65 3.59
C ALA A 74 18.96 10.81 4.71
N MET A 75 17.69 10.98 4.38
CA MET A 75 16.60 11.03 5.36
C MET A 75 16.44 9.69 6.10
N ALA A 76 16.44 8.59 5.38
CA ALA A 76 16.36 7.26 5.99
C ALA A 76 17.58 6.97 6.90
N ALA A 77 18.79 7.36 6.45
CA ALA A 77 20.03 7.20 7.21
C ALA A 77 19.99 7.99 8.53
N ARG A 78 19.44 9.22 8.55
CA ARG A 78 19.24 10.00 9.80
C ARG A 78 18.27 9.32 10.78
N LEU A 79 17.45 8.42 10.29
CA LEU A 79 16.54 7.61 11.09
C LEU A 79 17.09 6.19 11.36
N ASP A 80 18.37 5.92 11.10
CA ASP A 80 19.03 4.62 11.24
C ASP A 80 18.32 3.49 10.46
N VAL A 81 17.71 3.80 9.31
CA VAL A 81 17.07 2.82 8.46
C VAL A 81 17.85 2.66 7.14
N PRO A 82 18.37 1.47 6.83
CA PRO A 82 19.00 1.21 5.53
C PRO A 82 18.04 1.53 4.39
N CYS A 83 18.52 2.26 3.37
CA CYS A 83 17.73 2.63 2.21
C CYS A 83 18.41 2.20 0.92
N GLN A 84 17.70 1.38 0.12
CA GLN A 84 18.11 0.96 -1.20
C GLN A 84 17.45 1.83 -2.26
N ILE A 85 18.24 2.35 -3.21
CA ILE A 85 17.74 3.06 -4.39
C ILE A 85 17.55 2.07 -5.53
N LEU A 86 16.34 2.01 -6.08
CA LEU A 86 15.93 1.15 -7.18
C LEU A 86 15.71 2.03 -8.40
N ARG A 87 16.42 1.77 -9.50
CA ARG A 87 16.30 2.59 -10.71
C ARG A 87 15.38 1.92 -11.74
N TRP A 88 14.45 2.69 -12.28
CA TRP A 88 13.70 2.26 -13.44
C TRP A 88 14.55 2.50 -14.70
N GLU A 89 15.19 1.46 -15.16
CA GLU A 89 16.04 1.48 -16.34
C GLU A 89 15.26 1.28 -17.65
N GLY A 90 15.90 1.54 -18.79
CA GLY A 90 15.35 1.37 -20.12
C GLY A 90 14.45 2.53 -20.59
N ASP A 91 13.93 2.36 -21.80
CA ASP A 91 13.11 3.36 -22.47
C ASP A 91 11.78 3.60 -21.77
N LYS A 92 11.36 4.86 -21.71
CA LYS A 92 10.09 5.27 -21.11
C LYS A 92 9.03 5.40 -22.21
N PRO A 93 7.83 4.84 -22.04
CA PRO A 93 6.78 4.96 -23.05
C PRO A 93 6.34 6.42 -23.21
N THR A 94 6.10 6.82 -24.45
CA THR A 94 5.63 8.17 -24.79
C THR A 94 4.15 8.38 -24.46
N SER A 95 3.38 7.29 -24.35
CA SER A 95 1.96 7.30 -23.96
C SER A 95 1.73 6.38 -22.75
N GLY A 96 0.75 6.73 -21.89
CA GLY A 96 0.43 5.94 -20.70
C GLY A 96 1.55 5.93 -19.63
N LEU A 97 2.46 6.91 -19.66
CA LEU A 97 3.60 7.02 -18.75
C LEU A 97 3.24 6.87 -17.26
N PRO A 98 2.15 7.45 -16.72
CA PRO A 98 1.81 7.28 -15.30
C PRO A 98 1.47 5.82 -14.94
N ALA A 99 0.81 5.09 -15.84
CA ALA A 99 0.49 3.68 -15.62
C ALA A 99 1.76 2.82 -15.68
N ALA A 100 2.64 3.09 -16.64
CA ALA A 100 3.93 2.39 -16.78
C ALA A 100 4.84 2.65 -15.57
N ALA A 101 4.95 3.90 -15.12
CA ALA A 101 5.72 4.27 -13.94
C ALA A 101 5.18 3.58 -12.67
N ARG A 102 3.85 3.47 -12.54
CA ARG A 102 3.22 2.72 -11.44
C ARG A 102 3.53 1.23 -11.52
N ALA A 103 3.47 0.62 -12.70
CA ALA A 103 3.79 -0.79 -12.91
C ALA A 103 5.27 -1.06 -12.59
N ALA A 104 6.18 -0.24 -13.11
CA ALA A 104 7.62 -0.32 -12.84
C ALA A 104 7.91 -0.18 -11.34
N ARG A 105 7.29 0.78 -10.66
CA ARG A 105 7.43 0.95 -9.20
C ARG A 105 7.03 -0.32 -8.45
N HIS A 106 5.88 -0.90 -8.77
CA HIS A 106 5.42 -2.12 -8.09
C HIS A 106 6.36 -3.29 -8.36
N LEU A 107 6.85 -3.45 -9.59
CA LEU A 107 7.79 -4.49 -9.97
C LEU A 107 9.11 -4.37 -9.18
N LEU A 108 9.73 -3.20 -9.21
CA LEU A 108 11.00 -2.94 -8.53
C LEU A 108 10.90 -3.12 -7.01
N LEU A 109 9.84 -2.57 -6.40
CA LEU A 109 9.60 -2.73 -4.96
C LEU A 109 9.37 -4.19 -4.58
N ALA A 110 8.59 -4.93 -5.37
CA ALA A 110 8.31 -6.34 -5.09
C ALA A 110 9.57 -7.20 -5.21
N GLN A 111 10.37 -6.95 -6.24
CA GLN A 111 11.63 -7.66 -6.45
C GLN A 111 12.61 -7.38 -5.31
N ALA A 112 12.90 -6.12 -5.00
CA ALA A 112 13.85 -5.75 -3.96
C ALA A 112 13.39 -6.21 -2.55
N ALA A 113 12.08 -6.14 -2.25
CA ALA A 113 11.55 -6.66 -1.00
C ALA A 113 11.78 -8.17 -0.87
N ARG A 114 11.57 -8.94 -1.94
CA ARG A 114 11.82 -10.39 -1.94
C ARG A 114 13.32 -10.71 -1.82
N GLU A 115 14.18 -9.98 -2.52
CA GLU A 115 15.64 -10.12 -2.43
C GLU A 115 16.14 -9.83 -1.01
N ALA A 116 15.51 -8.87 -0.31
CA ALA A 116 15.77 -8.61 1.08
C ALA A 116 15.17 -9.66 2.05
N GLY A 117 14.40 -10.62 1.56
CA GLY A 117 13.71 -11.62 2.39
C GLY A 117 12.44 -11.09 3.07
N ALA A 118 11.95 -9.90 2.70
CA ALA A 118 10.75 -9.34 3.26
C ALA A 118 9.48 -10.03 2.71
N GLN A 119 8.50 -10.23 3.59
CA GLN A 119 7.17 -10.73 3.23
C GLN A 119 6.11 -9.63 3.23
N VAL A 120 6.41 -8.49 3.83
CA VAL A 120 5.52 -7.33 3.93
C VAL A 120 6.22 -6.08 3.43
N LEU A 121 5.49 -5.31 2.62
CA LEU A 121 5.88 -3.98 2.16
C LEU A 121 4.89 -2.96 2.72
N LEU A 122 5.35 -2.05 3.56
CA LEU A 122 4.57 -0.93 4.06
C LEU A 122 4.50 0.18 3.01
N VAL A 123 3.31 0.75 2.80
CA VAL A 123 3.06 1.76 1.76
C VAL A 123 2.34 2.97 2.35
N GLY A 124 2.83 4.16 2.06
CA GLY A 124 2.32 5.45 2.53
C GLY A 124 1.06 5.90 1.81
N HIS A 125 -0.08 5.24 2.07
CA HIS A 125 -1.40 5.72 1.68
C HIS A 125 -2.17 6.19 2.91
N THR A 126 -2.91 7.29 2.75
CA THR A 126 -3.70 7.96 3.78
C THR A 126 -5.20 7.85 3.51
N LEU A 127 -6.03 8.38 4.41
CA LEU A 127 -7.48 8.49 4.20
C LEU A 127 -7.79 9.36 2.98
N ASP A 128 -6.97 10.39 2.73
CA ASP A 128 -7.14 11.26 1.57
C ASP A 128 -6.99 10.48 0.25
N ASP A 129 -6.08 9.51 0.18
CA ASP A 129 -5.95 8.62 -1.01
C ASP A 129 -7.19 7.75 -1.22
N GLN A 130 -7.87 7.33 -0.15
CA GLN A 130 -9.13 6.60 -0.27
C GLN A 130 -10.25 7.51 -0.81
N LEU A 131 -10.33 8.75 -0.32
CA LEU A 131 -11.29 9.75 -0.77
C LEU A 131 -11.03 10.13 -2.24
N GLU A 132 -9.76 10.42 -2.61
CA GLU A 132 -9.35 10.66 -4.00
C GLU A 132 -9.81 9.52 -4.92
N ASN A 133 -9.57 8.26 -4.51
CA ASN A 133 -10.01 7.09 -5.27
C ASN A 133 -11.55 6.98 -5.35
N ALA A 134 -12.28 7.38 -4.32
CA ALA A 134 -13.75 7.38 -4.34
C ALA A 134 -14.30 8.39 -5.35
N VAL A 135 -13.75 9.62 -5.38
CA VAL A 135 -14.07 10.64 -6.36
C VAL A 135 -13.78 10.16 -7.78
N MET A 136 -12.58 9.62 -8.00
CA MET A 136 -12.18 9.10 -9.31
C MET A 136 -13.11 7.97 -9.80
N ARG A 137 -13.54 7.06 -8.91
CA ARG A 137 -14.53 6.01 -9.25
C ARG A 137 -15.88 6.59 -9.60
N GLY A 138 -16.35 7.59 -8.86
CA GLY A 138 -17.58 8.32 -9.18
C GLY A 138 -17.55 8.94 -10.57
N ALA A 139 -16.36 9.37 -11.02
CA ALA A 139 -16.12 9.89 -12.37
C ALA A 139 -15.83 8.77 -13.41
N GLY A 140 -16.04 7.50 -13.09
CA GLY A 140 -15.88 6.38 -14.02
C GLY A 140 -14.45 5.84 -14.17
N ALA A 141 -13.47 6.32 -13.38
CA ALA A 141 -12.10 5.80 -13.47
C ALA A 141 -12.01 4.35 -12.94
N PRO A 142 -11.23 3.46 -13.59
CA PRO A 142 -11.09 2.06 -13.20
C PRO A 142 -10.13 1.89 -12.01
N VAL A 143 -10.34 2.64 -10.93
CA VAL A 143 -9.54 2.55 -9.70
C VAL A 143 -10.29 1.78 -8.62
N GLY A 144 -9.62 0.80 -8.02
CA GLY A 144 -10.19 0.02 -6.92
C GLY A 144 -10.09 0.74 -5.57
N PRO A 145 -10.85 0.29 -4.55
CA PRO A 145 -10.67 0.77 -3.18
C PRO A 145 -9.30 0.34 -2.65
N LEU A 146 -8.64 1.23 -1.90
CA LEU A 146 -7.45 0.87 -1.15
C LEU A 146 -7.85 -0.02 0.04
N ARG A 147 -7.02 -1.01 0.34
CA ARG A 147 -7.20 -1.91 1.47
C ARG A 147 -6.03 -1.77 2.42
N GLU A 148 -6.28 -1.88 3.71
CA GLU A 148 -5.24 -1.88 4.73
C GLU A 148 -4.21 -2.98 4.49
N TRP A 149 -4.69 -4.16 4.08
CA TRP A 149 -3.90 -5.35 3.80
C TRP A 149 -4.30 -5.96 2.46
N SER A 150 -3.34 -6.24 1.58
CA SER A 150 -3.61 -6.86 0.29
C SER A 150 -2.36 -7.54 -0.27
N PRO A 151 -2.49 -8.60 -1.08
CA PRO A 151 -1.34 -9.14 -1.80
C PRO A 151 -0.75 -8.10 -2.75
N SER A 152 0.53 -8.25 -3.08
CA SER A 152 1.19 -7.40 -4.07
C SER A 152 0.47 -7.49 -5.41
N PRO A 153 0.27 -6.35 -6.11
CA PRO A 153 -0.33 -6.36 -7.44
C PRO A 153 0.59 -6.94 -8.52
N VAL A 154 1.86 -7.16 -8.22
CA VAL A 154 2.85 -7.74 -9.16
C VAL A 154 2.89 -9.24 -8.98
N TRP A 155 2.69 -9.96 -10.08
CA TRP A 155 2.64 -11.40 -10.09
C TRP A 155 3.35 -11.98 -11.33
N PRO A 156 4.23 -12.99 -11.19
CA PRO A 156 4.57 -13.76 -9.99
C PRO A 156 5.59 -13.07 -9.06
N GLN A 157 6.20 -11.96 -9.45
CA GLN A 157 7.30 -11.31 -8.71
C GLN A 157 6.88 -10.92 -7.27
N GLY A 158 5.66 -10.47 -7.10
CA GLY A 158 5.10 -10.13 -5.78
C GLY A 158 4.52 -11.31 -5.01
N ARG A 159 4.64 -12.55 -5.51
CA ARG A 159 4.11 -13.72 -4.84
C ARG A 159 4.72 -13.90 -3.45
N GLY A 160 3.86 -14.06 -2.44
CA GLY A 160 4.28 -14.13 -1.05
C GLY A 160 4.58 -12.78 -0.41
N LEU A 161 4.44 -11.66 -1.15
CA LEU A 161 4.59 -10.32 -0.63
C LEU A 161 3.22 -9.65 -0.44
N TYR A 162 2.99 -9.10 0.75
CA TYR A 162 1.78 -8.37 1.10
C TYR A 162 2.05 -6.89 1.30
N LEU A 163 1.13 -6.06 0.80
CA LEU A 163 1.13 -4.63 1.08
C LEU A 163 0.33 -4.35 2.33
N CYS A 164 0.91 -3.61 3.27
CA CYS A 164 0.21 -3.07 4.42
C CYS A 164 0.24 -1.53 4.35
N ARG A 165 -0.87 -0.89 4.72
CA ARG A 165 -1.07 0.57 4.70
C ARG A 165 -1.43 1.05 6.10
N PRO A 166 -0.43 1.31 6.94
CA PRO A 166 -0.66 1.61 8.36
C PRO A 166 -1.43 2.90 8.61
N LEU A 167 -1.34 3.86 7.68
CA LEU A 167 -1.91 5.21 7.84
C LEU A 167 -3.20 5.42 7.02
N LEU A 168 -3.84 4.34 6.58
CA LEU A 168 -5.00 4.42 5.67
C LEU A 168 -6.23 5.09 6.29
N THR A 169 -6.30 5.20 7.61
CA THR A 169 -7.38 5.90 8.35
C THR A 169 -6.97 7.30 8.81
N VAL A 170 -5.72 7.70 8.57
CA VAL A 170 -5.16 8.98 9.01
C VAL A 170 -5.31 10.02 7.90
N ARG A 171 -5.77 11.23 8.26
CA ARG A 171 -5.80 12.36 7.31
C ARG A 171 -4.38 12.83 7.02
N ARG A 172 -4.12 13.22 5.77
CA ARG A 172 -2.83 13.78 5.35
C ARG A 172 -2.47 15.05 6.11
N ALA A 173 -3.45 15.87 6.46
CA ALA A 173 -3.24 17.07 7.25
C ALA A 173 -2.72 16.76 8.66
N ASP A 174 -3.33 15.76 9.33
CA ASP A 174 -2.91 15.35 10.69
C ASP A 174 -1.52 14.71 10.66
N LEU A 175 -1.23 13.94 9.61
CA LEU A 175 0.07 13.33 9.38
C LEU A 175 1.16 14.41 9.21
N ARG A 176 0.90 15.41 8.37
CA ARG A 176 1.85 16.53 8.17
C ARG A 176 2.05 17.35 9.43
N ALA A 177 0.98 17.64 10.17
CA ALA A 177 1.08 18.34 11.46
C ALA A 177 1.94 17.56 12.45
N TRP A 178 1.82 16.24 12.51
CA TRP A 178 2.69 15.39 13.31
C TRP A 178 4.14 15.48 12.87
N LEU A 179 4.46 15.35 11.58
CA LEU A 179 5.84 15.45 11.08
C LEU A 179 6.49 16.80 11.40
N VAL A 180 5.74 17.90 11.27
CA VAL A 180 6.20 19.24 11.65
C VAL A 180 6.49 19.30 13.17
N ALA A 181 5.64 18.74 14.00
CA ALA A 181 5.83 18.69 15.45
C ALA A 181 7.06 17.87 15.86
N GLU A 182 7.45 16.87 15.07
CA GLU A 182 8.70 16.08 15.23
C GLU A 182 9.93 16.81 14.64
N GLY A 183 9.76 18.00 14.05
CA GLY A 183 10.86 18.76 13.44
C GLY A 183 11.39 18.10 12.15
N LEU A 184 10.54 17.39 11.42
CA LEU A 184 10.93 16.65 10.22
C LEU A 184 10.40 17.34 8.96
N ASP A 185 11.30 17.49 8.00
CA ASP A 185 10.98 17.93 6.64
C ASP A 185 10.84 16.73 5.70
N TRP A 186 10.17 16.93 4.57
CA TRP A 186 9.98 15.92 3.54
C TRP A 186 10.20 16.50 2.13
N ILE A 187 10.34 15.62 1.16
CA ILE A 187 10.45 16.00 -0.26
C ILE A 187 9.06 16.30 -0.79
N ASP A 188 8.82 17.51 -1.26
CA ASP A 188 7.63 17.88 -2.02
C ASP A 188 7.95 17.80 -3.52
N ASP A 189 7.33 16.85 -4.21
CA ASP A 189 7.40 16.71 -5.67
C ASP A 189 6.31 17.60 -6.31
N PRO A 190 6.67 18.61 -7.08
CA PRO A 190 5.69 19.49 -7.75
C PRO A 190 4.70 18.74 -8.67
N ALA A 191 5.06 17.56 -9.15
CA ALA A 191 4.16 16.72 -9.95
C ALA A 191 2.92 16.25 -9.18
N ASN A 192 2.95 16.28 -7.85
CA ASN A 192 1.80 15.92 -7.02
C ASN A 192 0.64 16.94 -7.14
N ASP A 193 0.93 18.17 -7.52
CA ASP A 193 -0.05 19.27 -7.63
C ASP A 193 -0.45 19.53 -9.09
N ASP A 194 0.10 18.79 -10.04
CA ASP A 194 -0.18 18.95 -11.46
C ASP A 194 -1.62 18.52 -11.80
N ILE A 195 -2.49 19.49 -12.06
CA ILE A 195 -3.91 19.29 -12.39
C ILE A 195 -4.17 18.51 -13.69
N ARG A 196 -3.16 18.26 -14.51
CA ARG A 196 -3.28 17.36 -15.67
C ARG A 196 -3.59 15.93 -15.25
N TYR A 197 -3.20 15.53 -14.05
CA TYR A 197 -3.48 14.22 -13.51
C TYR A 197 -4.84 14.16 -12.81
N ALA A 198 -5.58 13.09 -13.06
CA ALA A 198 -6.92 12.88 -12.48
C ALA A 198 -6.90 12.86 -10.94
N ARG A 199 -5.82 12.39 -10.34
CA ARG A 199 -5.67 12.33 -8.88
C ARG A 199 -5.53 13.73 -8.26
N SER A 200 -4.74 14.61 -8.86
CA SER A 200 -4.59 15.99 -8.40
C SER A 200 -5.92 16.75 -8.51
N ARG A 201 -6.69 16.53 -9.60
CA ARG A 201 -8.04 17.09 -9.72
C ARG A 201 -9.00 16.53 -8.66
N ALA A 202 -8.96 15.23 -8.38
CA ALA A 202 -9.78 14.62 -7.33
C ALA A 202 -9.47 15.22 -5.94
N ARG A 203 -8.19 15.50 -5.67
CA ARG A 203 -7.75 16.15 -4.42
C ARG A 203 -8.39 17.51 -4.20
N LEU A 204 -8.48 18.34 -5.24
CA LEU A 204 -9.12 19.67 -5.17
C LEU A 204 -10.62 19.60 -4.89
N SER A 205 -11.26 18.48 -5.17
CA SER A 205 -12.71 18.28 -4.94
C SER A 205 -13.02 17.58 -3.61
N LEU A 206 -12.04 17.36 -2.74
CA LEU A 206 -12.26 16.66 -1.46
C LEU A 206 -12.87 17.55 -0.35
N ASP A 207 -12.98 18.85 -0.53
CA ASP A 207 -13.62 19.74 0.44
C ASP A 207 -15.09 19.32 0.63
N GLY A 208 -15.39 18.76 1.80
CA GLY A 208 -16.73 18.25 2.13
C GLY A 208 -17.02 16.78 1.75
N ALA A 209 -16.02 15.99 1.34
CA ALA A 209 -16.23 14.58 1.04
C ALA A 209 -16.72 13.79 2.26
N ALA A 210 -17.81 13.04 2.08
CA ALA A 210 -18.40 12.20 3.13
C ALA A 210 -17.43 11.07 3.55
N PRO A 211 -17.50 10.60 4.81
CA PRO A 211 -16.75 9.44 5.25
C PRO A 211 -17.02 8.21 4.37
N LEU A 212 -15.96 7.44 4.11
CA LEU A 212 -16.11 6.19 3.37
C LEU A 212 -16.83 5.15 4.24
N ALA A 213 -17.74 4.40 3.64
CA ALA A 213 -18.34 3.26 4.31
C ALA A 213 -17.24 2.25 4.73
N PRO A 214 -17.31 1.68 5.95
CA PRO A 214 -16.34 0.71 6.41
C PRO A 214 -16.31 -0.51 5.48
N SER A 215 -15.13 -1.05 5.27
CA SER A 215 -14.99 -2.31 4.52
C SER A 215 -15.59 -3.46 5.33
N PRO A 216 -16.31 -4.41 4.69
CA PRO A 216 -16.83 -5.59 5.36
C PRO A 216 -15.73 -6.35 6.12
N ASP A 217 -16.04 -6.78 7.35
CA ASP A 217 -15.13 -7.62 8.14
C ASP A 217 -15.34 -9.09 7.77
N ILE A 218 -14.35 -9.67 7.11
CA ILE A 218 -14.41 -11.07 6.65
C ILE A 218 -13.60 -12.03 7.53
N ARG A 219 -13.11 -11.60 8.69
CA ARG A 219 -12.22 -12.44 9.52
C ARG A 219 -12.86 -13.75 9.95
N ALA A 220 -14.10 -13.71 10.44
CA ALA A 220 -14.83 -14.91 10.85
C ALA A 220 -15.06 -15.87 9.68
N LEU A 221 -15.46 -15.34 8.53
CA LEU A 221 -15.67 -16.11 7.32
C LEU A 221 -14.35 -16.67 6.74
N ALA A 222 -13.28 -15.90 6.79
CA ALA A 222 -11.95 -16.33 6.35
C ALA A 222 -11.37 -17.44 7.24
N ALA A 223 -11.69 -17.47 8.52
CA ALA A 223 -11.30 -18.55 9.42
C ALA A 223 -11.91 -19.91 9.05
N ALA A 224 -13.02 -19.93 8.32
CA ALA A 224 -13.63 -21.14 7.78
C ALA A 224 -13.01 -21.63 6.46
N CYS A 225 -12.01 -20.91 5.93
CA CYS A 225 -11.30 -21.26 4.69
C CYS A 225 -10.05 -22.08 5.00
N LYS A 226 -9.71 -23.03 4.12
CA LYS A 226 -8.46 -23.78 4.17
C LYS A 226 -7.61 -23.47 2.93
N ALA A 227 -6.35 -23.14 3.15
CA ALA A 227 -5.39 -23.06 2.07
C ALA A 227 -4.94 -24.47 1.68
N THR A 228 -4.87 -24.77 0.39
CA THR A 228 -4.38 -26.06 -0.12
C THR A 228 -2.87 -26.00 -0.39
N PRO A 229 -2.14 -27.13 -0.31
CA PRO A 229 -0.71 -27.15 -0.56
C PRO A 229 -0.31 -26.66 -1.97
N TRP A 230 -1.21 -26.78 -2.94
CA TRP A 230 -1.01 -26.33 -4.32
C TRP A 230 -1.45 -24.88 -4.59
N GLY A 231 -1.71 -24.09 -3.54
CA GLY A 231 -2.01 -22.65 -3.63
C GLY A 231 -3.47 -22.31 -3.94
N GLY A 232 -4.37 -23.27 -3.82
CA GLY A 232 -5.83 -23.05 -3.87
C GLY A 232 -6.44 -22.75 -2.50
N PHE A 233 -7.77 -22.54 -2.49
CA PHE A 233 -8.55 -22.37 -1.27
C PHE A 233 -9.79 -23.25 -1.30
N GLU A 234 -10.07 -23.90 -0.18
CA GLU A 234 -11.35 -24.56 0.08
C GLU A 234 -12.19 -23.66 0.96
N ILE A 235 -13.39 -23.37 0.52
CA ILE A 235 -14.35 -22.51 1.22
C ILE A 235 -15.60 -23.33 1.47
N GLY A 236 -16.02 -23.45 2.73
CA GLY A 236 -17.24 -24.15 3.08
C GLY A 236 -18.47 -23.44 2.49
N ARG A 237 -19.18 -24.11 1.56
CA ARG A 237 -20.34 -23.52 0.86
C ARG A 237 -21.42 -23.03 1.82
N ALA A 238 -21.71 -23.80 2.87
CA ALA A 238 -22.71 -23.42 3.87
C ALA A 238 -22.34 -22.12 4.59
N ALA A 239 -21.06 -21.96 4.98
CA ALA A 239 -20.58 -20.75 5.62
C ALA A 239 -20.65 -19.54 4.67
N LEU A 240 -20.33 -19.76 3.39
CA LEU A 240 -20.39 -18.71 2.38
C LEU A 240 -21.83 -18.23 2.12
N LEU A 241 -22.79 -19.15 2.05
CA LEU A 241 -24.20 -18.84 1.82
C LEU A 241 -24.86 -18.20 3.04
N ALA A 242 -24.39 -18.52 4.26
CA ALA A 242 -24.89 -17.92 5.50
C ALA A 242 -24.30 -16.54 5.78
N ALA A 243 -23.20 -16.17 5.11
CA ALA A 243 -22.56 -14.88 5.33
C ALA A 243 -23.31 -13.73 4.66
N PRO A 244 -23.23 -12.50 5.22
CA PRO A 244 -23.74 -11.31 4.53
C PRO A 244 -23.15 -11.18 3.12
N PRO A 245 -23.99 -10.86 2.11
CA PRO A 245 -23.53 -10.83 0.71
C PRO A 245 -22.28 -9.99 0.43
N PRO A 246 -22.04 -8.81 1.07
CA PRO A 246 -20.81 -8.05 0.88
C PRO A 246 -19.56 -8.77 1.39
N GLU A 247 -19.68 -9.54 2.48
CA GLU A 247 -18.58 -10.30 3.07
C GLU A 247 -18.25 -11.53 2.22
N ALA A 248 -19.26 -12.30 1.82
CA ALA A 248 -19.12 -13.43 0.91
C ALA A 248 -18.44 -13.02 -0.40
N LEU A 249 -18.93 -11.95 -1.03
CA LEU A 249 -18.36 -11.40 -2.26
C LEU A 249 -16.90 -10.99 -2.06
N ARG A 250 -16.58 -10.35 -0.95
CA ARG A 250 -15.22 -9.91 -0.65
C ARG A 250 -14.27 -11.08 -0.48
N LEU A 251 -14.70 -12.12 0.24
CA LEU A 251 -13.89 -13.34 0.42
C LEU A 251 -13.63 -14.02 -0.91
N LEU A 252 -14.66 -14.21 -1.75
CA LEU A 252 -14.52 -14.81 -3.09
C LEU A 252 -13.56 -14.03 -3.97
N GLN A 253 -13.68 -12.72 -4.01
CA GLN A 253 -12.76 -11.88 -4.77
C GLN A 253 -11.31 -12.02 -4.31
N ALA A 254 -11.08 -12.10 -2.98
CA ALA A 254 -9.75 -12.30 -2.42
C ALA A 254 -9.20 -13.69 -2.77
N ALA A 255 -10.00 -14.73 -2.59
CA ALA A 255 -9.63 -16.12 -2.90
C ALA A 255 -9.29 -16.29 -4.39
N LEU A 256 -10.11 -15.73 -5.28
CA LEU A 256 -9.85 -15.73 -6.73
C LEU A 256 -8.54 -15.02 -7.10
N ALA A 257 -8.29 -13.86 -6.52
CA ALA A 257 -7.05 -13.13 -6.76
C ALA A 257 -5.82 -13.93 -6.30
N CYS A 258 -5.90 -14.57 -5.13
CA CYS A 258 -4.83 -15.42 -4.61
C CYS A 258 -4.63 -16.68 -5.46
N ALA A 259 -5.70 -17.37 -5.86
CA ALA A 259 -5.61 -18.61 -6.62
C ALA A 259 -5.15 -18.38 -8.06
N SER A 260 -5.61 -17.30 -8.71
CA SER A 260 -5.29 -16.98 -10.10
C SER A 260 -3.98 -16.22 -10.28
N GLY A 261 -3.43 -15.66 -9.21
CA GLY A 261 -2.29 -14.74 -9.29
C GLY A 261 -2.62 -13.41 -10.00
N ALA A 262 -3.89 -13.08 -10.15
CA ALA A 262 -4.29 -11.86 -10.83
C ALA A 262 -3.88 -10.61 -10.04
N PRO A 263 -3.38 -9.55 -10.69
CA PRO A 263 -2.96 -8.32 -10.02
C PRO A 263 -4.14 -7.48 -9.52
N ALA A 264 -5.36 -7.82 -9.93
CA ALA A 264 -6.59 -7.14 -9.55
C ALA A 264 -7.66 -8.12 -9.11
N LEU A 265 -8.59 -7.66 -8.28
CA LEU A 265 -9.73 -8.46 -7.88
C LEU A 265 -10.67 -8.72 -9.05
N ALA A 266 -11.26 -9.91 -9.06
CA ALA A 266 -12.33 -10.24 -10.00
C ALA A 266 -13.49 -9.24 -9.89
N ARG A 267 -14.14 -8.95 -11.04
CA ARG A 267 -15.35 -8.09 -11.02
C ARG A 267 -16.44 -8.75 -10.15
N PRO A 268 -17.24 -7.94 -9.41
CA PRO A 268 -18.28 -8.49 -8.53
C PRO A 268 -19.23 -9.48 -9.21
N ALA A 269 -19.65 -9.22 -10.45
CA ALA A 269 -20.50 -10.13 -11.20
C ALA A 269 -19.85 -11.53 -11.33
N ARG A 270 -18.58 -11.58 -11.79
CA ARG A 270 -17.86 -12.84 -11.98
C ARG A 270 -17.61 -13.63 -10.69
N ALA A 271 -17.48 -12.93 -9.57
CA ALA A 271 -17.34 -13.59 -8.28
C ALA A 271 -18.69 -14.15 -7.77
N ARG A 272 -19.81 -13.51 -8.11
CA ARG A 272 -21.17 -14.00 -7.76
C ARG A 272 -21.56 -15.26 -8.52
N ASP A 273 -21.09 -15.43 -9.73
CA ASP A 273 -21.39 -16.61 -10.57
C ASP A 273 -20.80 -17.91 -10.00
N LEU A 274 -19.98 -17.84 -8.94
CA LEU A 274 -19.36 -19.00 -8.28
C LEU A 274 -20.17 -19.54 -7.09
N VAL A 275 -21.25 -18.88 -6.71
CA VAL A 275 -22.11 -19.25 -5.56
C VAL A 275 -23.45 -19.76 -6.04
#